data_dc93764e5a2a5db474b9de249399685e
#
_entry.id   dc93764e5a2a5db474b9de249399685e
#
_cell.length_a   1.000
_cell.length_b   1.000
_cell.length_c   1.000
_cell.angle_alpha   90.00
_cell.angle_beta   90.00
_cell.angle_gamma   90.00
#
_symmetry.space_group_name_H-M   'P 1'
#
loop_
_entity.id
_entity.type
_entity.pdbx_description
1 polymer ?
#
loop_
_entity_poly.entity_id
_entity_poly.type
_entity_poly.pdbx_seq_one_letter_code
_entity_poly.pdbx_strand_id
1 'polypeptide(L)'
;MTLVRFARFTTFQLVAVLLLVAFIGCRNAPAASAMAGPAAQTQAMPAHPQSPAVPAVKPVPAQLPAVIARVNGEAISRGEFEAAVHSLEARNGGPVPVDRRSEILRSVLDQLVTYHLLEQEAKTKKILIPAAELNDRFTQIEKQFPDQAAFDKALTAQGTSELKLKDTIRTSLMVSKMLNDEVAPKIVVTDAEVAAFYAQNKASFAQGEAVRASHILIAVPKDATPQQKAAARAKAEGLLKQIKAGADFAALAKANSDDPGSAAHGGDLGYFQKGEMVPAFEQAAFALQPGQVSGIVETPFGFHIIKVTGRRPARTAPLAEVQQDIKNFLTNQARQKQTAALVDQLRKKSKIEIYI
;
A
#
# COMPACT_ATOMS: atom_id res chain seq x y z
N MET A 1 18.59 31.22 10.98
CA MET A 1 17.13 31.34 11.01
C MET A 1 16.60 30.83 9.68
N THR A 2 16.21 29.56 9.61
CA THR A 2 15.66 28.97 8.38
C THR A 2 14.51 28.08 8.80
N LEU A 3 13.30 28.52 8.47
CA LEU A 3 12.03 27.86 8.80
C LEU A 3 11.93 26.50 8.09
N VAL A 4 11.89 25.46 8.88
CA VAL A 4 11.46 24.12 8.45
C VAL A 4 9.95 24.16 8.23
N ARG A 5 9.52 24.06 6.98
CA ARG A 5 8.12 23.87 6.60
C ARG A 5 7.71 22.44 6.97
N PHE A 6 7.09 22.28 8.13
CA PHE A 6 6.32 21.09 8.46
C PHE A 6 5.13 20.97 7.49
N ALA A 7 5.11 19.93 6.70
CA ALA A 7 3.96 19.54 5.90
C ALA A 7 2.77 19.31 6.86
N ARG A 8 1.68 20.04 6.60
CA ARG A 8 0.39 19.88 7.27
C ARG A 8 -0.16 18.51 6.88
N PHE A 9 0.06 17.48 7.69
CA PHE A 9 -0.74 16.27 7.66
C PHE A 9 -2.10 16.62 8.28
N THR A 10 -3.10 16.65 7.42
CA THR A 10 -4.47 16.97 7.75
C THR A 10 -5.10 15.89 8.62
N THR A 11 -5.76 16.30 9.67
CA THR A 11 -6.48 15.59 10.75
C THR A 11 -7.64 14.68 10.31
N PHE A 12 -7.61 14.12 9.09
CA PHE A 12 -8.75 13.41 8.49
C PHE A 12 -8.75 11.89 8.67
N GLN A 13 -7.79 11.32 9.40
CA GLN A 13 -7.57 9.85 9.41
C GLN A 13 -8.25 9.06 10.53
N LEU A 14 -8.98 9.68 11.45
CA LEU A 14 -9.42 8.99 12.68
C LEU A 14 -10.60 8.03 12.49
N VAL A 15 -11.58 8.36 11.64
CA VAL A 15 -12.73 7.46 11.39
C VAL A 15 -12.36 6.28 10.49
N ALA A 16 -11.36 6.46 9.62
CA ALA A 16 -10.90 5.38 8.73
C ALA A 16 -10.27 4.20 9.48
N VAL A 17 -9.70 4.42 10.68
CA VAL A 17 -9.05 3.37 11.46
C VAL A 17 -10.05 2.44 12.16
N LEU A 18 -11.23 2.93 12.52
CA LEU A 18 -12.21 2.17 13.30
C LEU A 18 -13.06 1.20 12.48
N LEU A 19 -13.35 1.52 11.21
CA LEU A 19 -14.05 0.60 10.30
C LEU A 19 -13.10 -0.42 9.62
N LEU A 20 -11.78 -0.27 9.76
CA LEU A 20 -10.76 -1.05 9.05
C LEU A 20 -10.29 -2.31 9.76
N VAL A 21 -10.64 -2.54 11.03
CA VAL A 21 -10.15 -3.71 11.77
C VAL A 21 -10.79 -5.03 11.28
N ALA A 22 -11.90 -4.97 10.56
CA ALA A 22 -12.57 -6.18 10.07
C ALA A 22 -12.21 -6.58 8.63
N PHE A 23 -11.63 -5.68 7.82
CA PHE A 23 -11.36 -5.96 6.39
C PHE A 23 -10.01 -5.42 5.91
N ILE A 24 -8.91 -5.96 6.44
CA ILE A 24 -7.63 -5.90 5.74
C ILE A 24 -7.63 -7.00 4.69
N GLY A 25 -8.39 -6.79 3.64
CA GLY A 25 -8.23 -7.46 2.37
C GLY A 25 -7.27 -6.61 1.52
N CYS A 26 -5.97 -6.82 1.68
CA CYS A 26 -4.99 -6.23 0.79
C CYS A 26 -5.24 -6.68 -0.65
N ARG A 27 -5.85 -5.81 -1.45
CA ARG A 27 -5.67 -5.83 -2.92
C ARG A 27 -4.32 -5.18 -3.23
N ASN A 28 -3.24 -5.88 -2.94
CA ASN A 28 -1.98 -5.69 -3.63
C ASN A 28 -1.86 -6.80 -4.67
N ALA A 29 -2.47 -6.56 -5.84
CA ALA A 29 -1.95 -7.15 -7.05
C ALA A 29 -0.65 -6.42 -7.37
N PRO A 30 0.46 -7.12 -7.66
CA PRO A 30 1.66 -6.47 -8.18
C PRO A 30 1.27 -5.76 -9.48
N ALA A 31 1.58 -4.47 -9.57
CA ALA A 31 1.45 -3.72 -10.81
C ALA A 31 2.33 -4.40 -11.85
N ALA A 32 1.71 -5.04 -12.84
CA ALA A 32 2.38 -5.49 -14.03
C ALA A 32 2.86 -4.23 -14.76
N SER A 33 4.16 -3.99 -14.73
CA SER A 33 4.83 -2.97 -15.55
C SER A 33 4.53 -3.25 -17.00
N ALA A 34 3.77 -2.38 -17.63
CA ALA A 34 3.52 -2.42 -19.07
C ALA A 34 4.84 -2.14 -19.80
N MET A 35 5.45 -3.17 -20.34
CA MET A 35 6.50 -3.10 -21.32
C MET A 35 5.92 -2.53 -22.61
N ALA A 36 6.30 -1.31 -22.99
CA ALA A 36 6.11 -0.79 -24.34
C ALA A 36 7.05 -1.51 -25.29
N GLY A 37 6.55 -2.46 -26.05
CA GLY A 37 7.25 -3.05 -27.19
C GLY A 37 6.93 -2.29 -28.50
N PRO A 38 7.78 -2.40 -29.55
CA PRO A 38 7.68 -1.59 -30.75
C PRO A 38 6.44 -1.94 -31.58
N ALA A 39 5.91 -0.94 -32.29
CA ALA A 39 4.76 -0.99 -33.16
C ALA A 39 4.83 -2.18 -34.15
N ALA A 40 3.89 -3.10 -34.04
CA ALA A 40 3.61 -4.14 -35.01
C ALA A 40 2.22 -3.91 -35.61
N GLN A 41 2.18 -4.11 -36.89
CA GLN A 41 1.14 -3.88 -37.87
C GLN A 41 -0.26 -4.36 -37.46
N THR A 42 -1.25 -3.56 -37.81
CA THR A 42 -2.70 -3.80 -37.74
C THR A 42 -3.11 -5.06 -38.54
N GLN A 43 -3.33 -6.17 -37.84
CA GLN A 43 -4.17 -7.25 -38.35
C GLN A 43 -5.47 -7.24 -37.55
N ALA A 44 -6.60 -7.24 -38.28
CA ALA A 44 -7.95 -7.27 -37.70
C ALA A 44 -8.12 -8.53 -36.84
N MET A 45 -8.32 -8.35 -35.54
CA MET A 45 -8.66 -9.42 -34.62
C MET A 45 -10.13 -9.84 -34.80
N PRO A 46 -10.43 -11.16 -34.79
CA PRO A 46 -11.82 -11.61 -34.76
C PRO A 46 -12.53 -11.13 -33.48
N ALA A 47 -13.81 -10.77 -33.63
CA ALA A 47 -14.65 -10.29 -32.55
C ALA A 47 -14.63 -11.26 -31.35
N HIS A 48 -14.23 -10.74 -30.18
CA HIS A 48 -14.33 -11.46 -28.91
C HIS A 48 -15.81 -11.77 -28.62
N PRO A 49 -16.14 -12.97 -28.12
CA PRO A 49 -17.48 -13.26 -27.64
C PRO A 49 -17.79 -12.27 -26.52
N GLN A 50 -18.92 -11.57 -26.63
CA GLN A 50 -19.40 -10.62 -25.64
C GLN A 50 -19.47 -11.31 -24.29
N SER A 51 -18.74 -10.78 -23.30
CA SER A 51 -18.89 -11.16 -21.89
C SER A 51 -20.38 -11.07 -21.54
N PRO A 52 -20.95 -12.04 -20.78
CA PRO A 52 -22.34 -11.98 -20.37
C PRO A 52 -22.63 -10.65 -19.72
N ALA A 53 -23.69 -9.97 -20.17
CA ALA A 53 -24.10 -8.68 -19.64
C ALA A 53 -24.25 -8.76 -18.13
N VAL A 54 -23.43 -8.01 -17.40
CA VAL A 54 -23.58 -7.83 -15.95
C VAL A 54 -24.99 -7.28 -15.73
N PRO A 55 -25.83 -7.90 -14.86
CA PRO A 55 -27.18 -7.40 -14.62
C PRO A 55 -27.11 -5.91 -14.27
N ALA A 56 -27.92 -5.10 -14.97
CA ALA A 56 -27.94 -3.65 -14.78
C ALA A 56 -28.23 -3.34 -13.30
N VAL A 57 -27.23 -2.87 -12.58
CA VAL A 57 -27.37 -2.47 -11.18
C VAL A 57 -28.31 -1.26 -11.15
N LYS A 58 -29.45 -1.38 -10.43
CA LYS A 58 -30.39 -0.26 -10.29
C LYS A 58 -29.64 1.00 -9.82
N PRO A 59 -29.83 2.16 -10.42
CA PRO A 59 -29.17 3.39 -9.98
C PRO A 59 -29.51 3.71 -8.52
N VAL A 60 -28.50 4.10 -7.74
CA VAL A 60 -28.73 4.61 -6.37
C VAL A 60 -29.39 5.98 -6.49
N PRO A 61 -30.50 6.25 -5.77
CA PRO A 61 -31.19 7.53 -5.82
C PRO A 61 -30.24 8.71 -5.53
N ALA A 62 -30.45 9.84 -6.23
CA ALA A 62 -29.69 11.06 -5.96
C ALA A 62 -29.94 11.57 -4.53
N GLN A 63 -31.19 11.46 -4.06
CA GLN A 63 -31.58 11.81 -2.71
C GLN A 63 -31.75 10.52 -1.89
N LEU A 64 -30.91 10.35 -0.88
CA LEU A 64 -30.90 9.16 -0.04
C LEU A 64 -32.04 9.23 1.03
N PRO A 65 -32.75 8.13 1.30
CA PRO A 65 -33.73 8.06 2.37
C PRO A 65 -33.04 8.16 3.75
N ALA A 66 -33.82 8.47 4.79
CA ALA A 66 -33.29 8.57 6.16
C ALA A 66 -32.74 7.23 6.69
N VAL A 67 -33.33 6.11 6.25
CA VAL A 67 -32.87 4.75 6.51
C VAL A 67 -32.45 4.13 5.17
N ILE A 68 -31.22 3.69 5.07
CA ILE A 68 -30.64 3.12 3.84
C ILE A 68 -30.92 1.62 3.74
N ALA A 69 -30.87 0.93 4.88
CA ALA A 69 -31.20 -0.48 4.98
C ALA A 69 -31.63 -0.86 6.41
N ARG A 70 -32.16 -2.06 6.56
CA ARG A 70 -32.37 -2.69 7.89
C ARG A 70 -31.75 -4.10 7.90
N VAL A 71 -31.12 -4.43 9.02
CA VAL A 71 -30.56 -5.76 9.29
C VAL A 71 -31.22 -6.29 10.56
N ASN A 72 -32.07 -7.31 10.45
CA ASN A 72 -32.87 -7.86 11.55
C ASN A 72 -33.68 -6.78 12.30
N GLY A 73 -34.17 -5.77 11.57
CA GLY A 73 -34.93 -4.65 12.13
C GLY A 73 -34.10 -3.45 12.59
N GLU A 74 -32.79 -3.61 12.83
CA GLU A 74 -31.88 -2.51 13.15
C GLU A 74 -31.59 -1.67 11.89
N ALA A 75 -31.71 -0.35 12.02
CA ALA A 75 -31.59 0.55 10.88
C ALA A 75 -30.13 0.98 10.63
N ILE A 76 -29.69 0.88 9.40
CA ILE A 76 -28.50 1.58 8.87
C ILE A 76 -28.98 2.96 8.42
N SER A 77 -28.57 3.99 9.13
CA SER A 77 -29.01 5.36 8.86
C SER A 77 -28.27 5.96 7.66
N ARG A 78 -28.87 7.01 7.07
CA ARG A 78 -28.21 7.81 6.03
C ARG A 78 -26.91 8.42 6.54
N GLY A 79 -26.88 8.96 7.77
CA GLY A 79 -25.67 9.58 8.33
C GLY A 79 -24.52 8.58 8.47
N GLU A 80 -24.78 7.35 8.92
CA GLU A 80 -23.79 6.28 8.98
C GLU A 80 -23.25 5.90 7.59
N PHE A 81 -24.15 5.78 6.63
CA PHE A 81 -23.79 5.47 5.25
C PHE A 81 -22.93 6.59 4.62
N GLU A 82 -23.34 7.85 4.75
CA GLU A 82 -22.60 9.01 4.26
C GLU A 82 -21.21 9.11 4.91
N ALA A 83 -21.10 8.85 6.21
CA ALA A 83 -19.82 8.82 6.91
C ALA A 83 -18.89 7.72 6.36
N ALA A 84 -19.42 6.54 6.03
CA ALA A 84 -18.65 5.47 5.40
C ALA A 84 -18.18 5.84 3.99
N VAL A 85 -19.03 6.52 3.19
CA VAL A 85 -18.67 7.04 1.86
C VAL A 85 -17.56 8.07 1.97
N HIS A 86 -17.71 9.07 2.85
CA HIS A 86 -16.66 10.09 3.07
C HIS A 86 -15.33 9.49 3.51
N SER A 87 -15.37 8.45 4.36
CA SER A 87 -14.17 7.74 4.75
C SER A 87 -13.49 7.03 3.57
N LEU A 88 -14.27 6.49 2.62
CA LEU A 88 -13.76 5.91 1.39
C LEU A 88 -13.12 6.98 0.49
N GLU A 89 -13.79 8.11 0.29
CA GLU A 89 -13.32 9.24 -0.51
C GLU A 89 -12.00 9.81 0.03
N ALA A 90 -11.91 10.00 1.35
CA ALA A 90 -10.69 10.46 2.01
C ALA A 90 -9.49 9.51 1.80
N ARG A 91 -9.72 8.19 1.83
CA ARG A 91 -8.67 7.20 1.55
C ARG A 91 -8.22 7.17 0.10
N ASN A 92 -9.14 7.41 -0.82
CA ASN A 92 -8.87 7.38 -2.25
C ASN A 92 -8.36 8.73 -2.80
N GLY A 93 -8.28 9.75 -1.94
CA GLY A 93 -7.79 11.08 -2.31
C GLY A 93 -8.76 11.91 -3.17
N GLY A 94 -10.06 11.53 -3.22
CA GLY A 94 -11.04 12.27 -3.99
C GLY A 94 -12.46 11.69 -3.95
N PRO A 95 -13.44 12.39 -4.53
CA PRO A 95 -14.83 11.98 -4.52
C PRO A 95 -15.06 10.70 -5.35
N VAL A 96 -16.15 10.01 -5.03
CA VAL A 96 -16.60 8.83 -5.80
C VAL A 96 -16.85 9.19 -7.25
N PRO A 97 -16.21 8.53 -8.24
CA PRO A 97 -16.42 8.76 -9.67
C PRO A 97 -17.89 8.58 -10.07
N VAL A 98 -18.42 9.51 -10.87
CA VAL A 98 -19.85 9.56 -11.23
C VAL A 98 -20.28 8.31 -12.01
N ASP A 99 -19.46 7.84 -12.92
CA ASP A 99 -19.67 6.65 -13.76
C ASP A 99 -19.78 5.35 -12.95
N ARG A 100 -19.11 5.28 -11.80
CA ARG A 100 -19.10 4.12 -10.90
C ARG A 100 -19.85 4.33 -9.59
N ARG A 101 -20.52 5.47 -9.47
CA ARG A 101 -21.15 5.89 -8.21
C ARG A 101 -22.07 4.81 -7.64
N SER A 102 -23.00 4.28 -8.42
CA SER A 102 -23.96 3.27 -7.94
C SER A 102 -23.29 1.97 -7.50
N GLU A 103 -22.28 1.50 -8.21
CA GLU A 103 -21.48 0.33 -7.85
C GLU A 103 -20.78 0.52 -6.50
N ILE A 104 -20.07 1.65 -6.37
CA ILE A 104 -19.29 1.95 -5.16
C ILE A 104 -20.21 2.14 -3.95
N LEU A 105 -21.31 2.88 -4.09
CA LEU A 105 -22.25 3.10 -2.99
C LEU A 105 -22.90 1.79 -2.52
N ARG A 106 -23.23 0.87 -3.43
CA ARG A 106 -23.73 -0.46 -3.07
C ARG A 106 -22.68 -1.30 -2.37
N SER A 107 -21.42 -1.19 -2.79
CA SER A 107 -20.31 -1.87 -2.10
C SER A 107 -20.13 -1.35 -0.67
N VAL A 108 -20.24 -0.03 -0.46
CA VAL A 108 -20.22 0.56 0.89
C VAL A 108 -21.38 0.07 1.74
N LEU A 109 -22.59 0.02 1.16
CA LEU A 109 -23.76 -0.52 1.86
C LEU A 109 -23.57 -2.00 2.23
N ASP A 110 -23.04 -2.80 1.32
CA ASP A 110 -22.79 -4.22 1.57
C ASP A 110 -21.79 -4.43 2.70
N GLN A 111 -20.77 -3.57 2.81
CA GLN A 111 -19.84 -3.56 3.93
C GLN A 111 -20.52 -3.21 5.25
N LEU A 112 -21.40 -2.20 5.27
CA LEU A 112 -22.15 -1.84 6.47
C LEU A 112 -23.10 -2.95 6.90
N VAL A 113 -23.85 -3.54 5.96
CA VAL A 113 -24.71 -4.70 6.24
C VAL A 113 -23.88 -5.85 6.85
N THR A 114 -22.73 -6.13 6.28
CA THR A 114 -21.82 -7.17 6.79
C THR A 114 -21.32 -6.85 8.20
N TYR A 115 -20.96 -5.59 8.46
CA TYR A 115 -20.54 -5.16 9.79
C TYR A 115 -21.65 -5.32 10.82
N HIS A 116 -22.88 -4.89 10.53
CA HIS A 116 -24.04 -5.06 11.41
C HIS A 116 -24.35 -6.53 11.69
N LEU A 117 -24.23 -7.41 10.68
CA LEU A 117 -24.40 -8.85 10.88
C LEU A 117 -23.38 -9.42 11.86
N LEU A 118 -22.11 -9.06 11.71
CA LEU A 118 -21.03 -9.51 12.60
C LEU A 118 -21.18 -8.92 14.01
N GLU A 119 -21.56 -7.66 14.11
CA GLU A 119 -21.83 -6.99 15.39
C GLU A 119 -22.98 -7.69 16.16
N GLN A 120 -24.10 -7.95 15.49
CA GLN A 120 -25.26 -8.64 16.09
C GLN A 120 -24.89 -10.06 16.52
N GLU A 121 -24.11 -10.79 15.73
CA GLU A 121 -23.61 -12.11 16.09
C GLU A 121 -22.69 -12.05 17.31
N ALA A 122 -21.77 -11.09 17.37
CA ALA A 122 -20.86 -10.90 18.51
C ALA A 122 -21.63 -10.56 19.80
N LYS A 123 -22.68 -9.72 19.71
CA LYS A 123 -23.59 -9.43 20.82
C LYS A 123 -24.37 -10.70 21.27
N THR A 124 -24.89 -11.46 20.33
CA THR A 124 -25.61 -12.72 20.59
C THR A 124 -24.72 -13.74 21.31
N LYS A 125 -23.46 -13.82 20.93
CA LYS A 125 -22.44 -14.68 21.57
C LYS A 125 -21.95 -14.15 22.91
N LYS A 126 -22.40 -12.98 23.35
CA LYS A 126 -22.01 -12.33 24.62
C LYS A 126 -20.50 -12.21 24.78
N ILE A 127 -19.80 -11.85 23.69
CA ILE A 127 -18.36 -11.63 23.73
C ILE A 127 -18.05 -10.48 24.68
N LEU A 128 -17.23 -10.75 25.70
CA LEU A 128 -16.81 -9.75 26.67
C LEU A 128 -15.44 -9.17 26.30
N ILE A 129 -15.33 -7.86 26.39
CA ILE A 129 -14.06 -7.13 26.23
C ILE A 129 -13.65 -6.57 27.60
N PRO A 130 -12.48 -6.97 28.12
CA PRO A 130 -11.95 -6.41 29.37
C PRO A 130 -11.79 -4.90 29.29
N ALA A 131 -12.07 -4.20 30.39
CA ALA A 131 -11.93 -2.75 30.43
C ALA A 131 -10.48 -2.28 30.13
N ALA A 132 -9.49 -3.05 30.55
CA ALA A 132 -8.09 -2.78 30.24
C ALA A 132 -7.83 -2.76 28.73
N GLU A 133 -8.29 -3.79 28.00
CA GLU A 133 -8.12 -3.88 26.54
C GLU A 133 -8.79 -2.71 25.80
N LEU A 134 -10.00 -2.32 26.24
CA LEU A 134 -10.71 -1.17 25.71
C LEU A 134 -9.92 0.13 25.95
N ASN A 135 -9.42 0.33 27.18
CA ASN A 135 -8.69 1.52 27.54
C ASN A 135 -7.33 1.60 26.83
N ASP A 136 -6.62 0.47 26.71
CA ASP A 136 -5.36 0.41 25.97
C ASP A 136 -5.57 0.81 24.51
N ARG A 137 -6.63 0.29 23.86
CA ARG A 137 -6.95 0.65 22.48
C ARG A 137 -7.36 2.11 22.34
N PHE A 138 -8.13 2.64 23.27
CA PHE A 138 -8.50 4.05 23.30
C PHE A 138 -7.26 4.95 23.45
N THR A 139 -6.38 4.65 24.41
CA THR A 139 -5.13 5.39 24.63
C THR A 139 -4.19 5.34 23.41
N GLN A 140 -4.14 4.22 22.69
CA GLN A 140 -3.36 4.14 21.43
C GLN A 140 -3.88 5.10 20.36
N ILE A 141 -5.19 5.32 20.28
CA ILE A 141 -5.80 6.28 19.34
C ILE A 141 -5.49 7.71 19.82
N GLU A 142 -5.71 7.99 21.08
CA GLU A 142 -5.45 9.31 21.69
C GLU A 142 -3.99 9.76 21.48
N LYS A 143 -3.02 8.85 21.67
CA LYS A 143 -1.58 9.11 21.44
C LYS A 143 -1.19 9.44 20.01
N GLN A 144 -2.07 9.28 19.03
CA GLN A 144 -1.81 9.71 17.64
C GLN A 144 -1.97 11.23 17.47
N PHE A 145 -2.51 11.91 18.48
CA PHE A 145 -2.69 13.36 18.51
C PHE A 145 -1.60 14.01 19.37
N PRO A 146 -1.22 15.25 19.06
CA PRO A 146 -0.20 15.96 19.82
C PRO A 146 -0.59 16.24 21.26
N ASP A 147 -1.90 16.45 21.51
CA ASP A 147 -2.47 16.72 22.82
C ASP A 147 -3.97 16.42 22.88
N GLN A 148 -4.54 16.45 24.09
CA GLN A 148 -5.96 16.20 24.34
C GLN A 148 -6.87 17.19 23.58
N ALA A 149 -6.49 18.45 23.51
CA ALA A 149 -7.32 19.47 22.84
C ALA A 149 -7.43 19.20 21.34
N ALA A 150 -6.36 18.73 20.69
CA ALA A 150 -6.38 18.30 19.29
C ALA A 150 -7.25 17.05 19.10
N PHE A 151 -7.22 16.11 20.04
CA PHE A 151 -8.07 14.92 20.02
C PHE A 151 -9.56 15.30 20.15
N ASP A 152 -9.93 16.10 21.15
CA ASP A 152 -11.30 16.56 21.39
C ASP A 152 -11.87 17.35 20.19
N LYS A 153 -11.04 18.20 19.60
CA LYS A 153 -11.38 18.94 18.38
C LYS A 153 -11.65 17.98 17.21
N ALA A 154 -10.85 16.94 17.08
CA ALA A 154 -11.05 15.94 16.03
C ALA A 154 -12.35 15.14 16.24
N LEU A 155 -12.68 14.75 17.48
CA LEU A 155 -13.94 14.09 17.80
C LEU A 155 -15.15 14.98 17.46
N THR A 156 -15.10 16.26 17.88
CA THR A 156 -16.14 17.23 17.60
C THR A 156 -16.32 17.46 16.11
N ALA A 157 -15.23 17.60 15.34
CA ALA A 157 -15.28 17.78 13.89
C ALA A 157 -15.92 16.58 13.17
N GLN A 158 -15.87 15.39 13.77
CA GLN A 158 -16.49 14.17 13.26
C GLN A 158 -17.90 13.92 13.81
N GLY A 159 -18.46 14.86 14.60
CA GLY A 159 -19.79 14.71 15.20
C GLY A 159 -19.88 13.54 16.18
N THR A 160 -18.76 13.13 16.78
CA THR A 160 -18.69 12.05 17.76
C THR A 160 -18.23 12.54 19.13
N SER A 161 -18.18 11.65 20.11
CA SER A 161 -17.71 11.91 21.47
C SER A 161 -16.81 10.77 21.95
N GLU A 162 -16.05 11.00 23.02
CA GLU A 162 -15.23 9.96 23.67
C GLU A 162 -16.07 8.72 24.02
N LEU A 163 -17.26 8.91 24.55
CA LEU A 163 -18.16 7.80 24.91
C LEU A 163 -18.54 6.97 23.68
N LYS A 164 -18.96 7.64 22.59
CA LYS A 164 -19.30 6.97 21.33
C LYS A 164 -18.10 6.28 20.71
N LEU A 165 -16.93 6.91 20.76
CA LEU A 165 -15.68 6.32 20.29
C LEU A 165 -15.34 5.04 21.09
N LYS A 166 -15.40 5.08 22.42
CA LYS A 166 -15.19 3.89 23.27
C LYS A 166 -16.18 2.77 22.96
N ASP A 167 -17.42 3.11 22.68
CA ASP A 167 -18.44 2.13 22.31
C ASP A 167 -18.16 1.49 20.94
N THR A 168 -17.75 2.29 19.97
CA THR A 168 -17.30 1.80 18.65
C THR A 168 -16.06 0.91 18.77
N ILE A 169 -15.09 1.27 19.59
CA ILE A 169 -13.90 0.45 19.88
C ILE A 169 -14.32 -0.87 20.50
N ARG A 170 -15.21 -0.86 21.51
CA ARG A 170 -15.69 -2.06 22.15
C ARG A 170 -16.35 -3.00 21.13
N THR A 171 -17.24 -2.49 20.30
CA THR A 171 -17.91 -3.25 19.25
C THR A 171 -16.89 -3.85 18.26
N SER A 172 -15.93 -3.08 17.82
CA SER A 172 -14.86 -3.55 16.93
C SER A 172 -14.02 -4.67 17.56
N LEU A 173 -13.65 -4.54 18.84
CA LEU A 173 -12.96 -5.59 19.59
C LEU A 173 -13.79 -6.85 19.75
N MET A 174 -15.10 -6.71 20.04
CA MET A 174 -16.03 -7.85 20.13
C MET A 174 -16.09 -8.62 18.81
N VAL A 175 -16.28 -7.93 17.68
CA VAL A 175 -16.29 -8.53 16.34
C VAL A 175 -14.96 -9.22 16.03
N SER A 176 -13.86 -8.54 16.32
CA SER A 176 -12.50 -9.07 16.09
C SER A 176 -12.25 -10.35 16.90
N LYS A 177 -12.64 -10.34 18.18
CA LYS A 177 -12.51 -11.51 19.06
C LYS A 177 -13.40 -12.65 18.59
N MET A 178 -14.67 -12.37 18.25
CA MET A 178 -15.59 -13.37 17.70
C MET A 178 -15.01 -14.03 16.43
N LEU A 179 -14.49 -13.22 15.50
CA LEU A 179 -13.87 -13.75 14.28
C LEU A 179 -12.64 -14.59 14.60
N ASN A 180 -11.82 -14.20 15.57
CA ASN A 180 -10.71 -15.04 16.01
C ASN A 180 -11.19 -16.37 16.60
N ASP A 181 -12.20 -16.36 17.43
CA ASP A 181 -12.72 -17.57 18.09
C ASP A 181 -13.41 -18.51 17.10
N GLU A 182 -14.14 -17.97 16.10
CA GLU A 182 -14.91 -18.75 15.13
C GLU A 182 -14.12 -19.18 13.89
N VAL A 183 -13.17 -18.36 13.46
CA VAL A 183 -12.48 -18.51 12.18
C VAL A 183 -11.08 -19.11 12.36
N ALA A 184 -10.30 -18.62 13.33
CA ALA A 184 -8.92 -19.06 13.48
C ALA A 184 -8.75 -20.58 13.71
N PRO A 185 -9.60 -21.27 14.50
CA PRO A 185 -9.49 -22.72 14.69
C PRO A 185 -9.73 -23.54 13.41
N LYS A 186 -10.40 -22.95 12.42
CA LYS A 186 -10.68 -23.59 11.11
C LYS A 186 -9.56 -23.40 10.10
N ILE A 187 -8.53 -22.64 10.46
CA ILE A 187 -7.41 -22.33 9.57
C ILE A 187 -6.22 -23.22 9.93
N VAL A 188 -5.96 -24.17 9.07
CA VAL A 188 -4.76 -25.01 9.16
C VAL A 188 -4.05 -24.89 7.82
N VAL A 189 -2.86 -24.30 7.83
CA VAL A 189 -1.98 -24.24 6.65
C VAL A 189 -0.81 -25.18 6.90
N THR A 190 -0.77 -26.26 6.17
CA THR A 190 0.25 -27.30 6.26
C THR A 190 1.49 -26.93 5.47
N ASP A 191 2.64 -27.52 5.84
CA ASP A 191 3.89 -27.34 5.09
C ASP A 191 3.78 -27.93 3.67
N ALA A 192 2.93 -28.95 3.47
CA ALA A 192 2.64 -29.51 2.15
C ALA A 192 1.92 -28.48 1.25
N GLU A 193 0.96 -27.72 1.77
CA GLU A 193 0.28 -26.65 1.03
C GLU A 193 1.25 -25.51 0.69
N VAL A 194 2.13 -25.16 1.60
CA VAL A 194 3.19 -24.15 1.37
C VAL A 194 4.13 -24.60 0.26
N ALA A 195 4.58 -25.86 0.30
CA ALA A 195 5.44 -26.41 -0.74
C ALA A 195 4.75 -26.51 -2.10
N ALA A 196 3.47 -26.91 -2.13
CA ALA A 196 2.66 -26.94 -3.34
C ALA A 196 2.47 -25.56 -3.95
N PHE A 197 2.15 -24.55 -3.11
CA PHE A 197 2.04 -23.16 -3.56
C PHE A 197 3.33 -22.64 -4.17
N TYR A 198 4.47 -22.89 -3.50
CA TYR A 198 5.79 -22.52 -4.02
C TYR A 198 6.06 -23.18 -5.37
N ALA A 199 5.81 -24.49 -5.50
CA ALA A 199 6.04 -25.23 -6.72
C ALA A 199 5.20 -24.72 -7.92
N GLN A 200 3.93 -24.37 -7.66
CA GLN A 200 3.01 -23.83 -8.66
C GLN A 200 3.32 -22.38 -9.05
N ASN A 201 3.97 -21.63 -8.18
CA ASN A 201 4.21 -20.19 -8.36
C ASN A 201 5.71 -19.85 -8.44
N LYS A 202 6.58 -20.77 -8.85
CA LYS A 202 8.04 -20.58 -8.89
C LYS A 202 8.47 -19.28 -9.57
N ALA A 203 7.79 -18.88 -10.65
CA ALA A 203 8.09 -17.67 -11.39
C ALA A 203 7.93 -16.40 -10.52
N SER A 204 6.98 -16.39 -9.58
CA SER A 204 6.75 -15.27 -8.66
C SER A 204 7.86 -15.09 -7.61
N PHE A 205 8.71 -16.09 -7.43
CA PHE A 205 9.86 -16.07 -6.54
C PHE A 205 11.19 -15.85 -7.28
N ALA A 206 11.12 -15.59 -8.59
CA ALA A 206 12.30 -15.22 -9.36
C ALA A 206 12.76 -13.82 -8.95
N GLN A 207 14.02 -13.74 -8.57
CA GLN A 207 14.73 -12.50 -8.28
C GLN A 207 15.67 -12.22 -9.46
N GLY A 208 15.52 -11.06 -10.07
CA GLY A 208 16.41 -10.61 -11.14
C GLY A 208 17.85 -10.45 -10.64
N GLU A 209 18.77 -10.30 -11.59
CA GLU A 209 20.13 -9.87 -11.26
C GLU A 209 20.07 -8.51 -10.56
N ALA A 210 20.83 -8.35 -9.46
CA ALA A 210 20.92 -7.11 -8.72
C ALA A 210 22.37 -6.64 -8.61
N VAL A 211 22.59 -5.34 -8.74
CA VAL A 211 23.88 -4.67 -8.63
C VAL A 211 23.84 -3.74 -7.43
N ARG A 212 24.86 -3.78 -6.58
CA ARG A 212 25.12 -2.76 -5.56
C ARG A 212 26.10 -1.76 -6.11
N ALA A 213 25.75 -0.48 -6.07
CA ALA A 213 26.63 0.55 -6.54
C ALA A 213 26.66 1.75 -5.58
N SER A 214 27.78 2.46 -5.62
CA SER A 214 27.89 3.81 -5.10
C SER A 214 28.01 4.78 -6.26
N HIS A 215 27.51 6.02 -6.11
CA HIS A 215 27.65 7.04 -7.12
C HIS A 215 28.05 8.40 -6.57
N ILE A 216 28.58 9.23 -7.45
CA ILE A 216 28.77 10.66 -7.25
C ILE A 216 27.95 11.37 -8.32
N LEU A 217 26.99 12.20 -7.90
CA LEU A 217 26.19 13.04 -8.80
C LEU A 217 26.74 14.45 -8.78
N ILE A 218 27.00 15.01 -9.99
CA ILE A 218 27.15 16.44 -10.20
C ILE A 218 25.87 16.89 -10.90
N ALA A 219 25.00 17.52 -10.14
CA ALA A 219 23.67 17.90 -10.61
C ALA A 219 23.72 18.99 -11.70
N VAL A 220 22.82 18.85 -12.66
CA VAL A 220 22.61 19.84 -13.73
C VAL A 220 21.13 20.19 -13.75
N PRO A 221 20.75 21.45 -13.42
CA PRO A 221 19.38 21.92 -13.55
C PRO A 221 18.84 21.74 -14.97
N LYS A 222 17.53 21.54 -15.12
CA LYS A 222 16.89 21.34 -16.44
C LYS A 222 17.06 22.54 -17.39
N ASP A 223 17.14 23.73 -16.80
CA ASP A 223 17.32 25.03 -17.48
C ASP A 223 18.77 25.51 -17.51
N ALA A 224 19.72 24.62 -17.20
CA ALA A 224 21.15 24.95 -17.19
C ALA A 224 21.64 25.39 -18.57
N THR A 225 22.42 26.46 -18.58
CA THR A 225 23.11 26.94 -19.81
C THR A 225 24.16 25.94 -20.26
N PRO A 226 24.56 25.98 -21.56
CA PRO A 226 25.65 25.13 -22.06
C PRO A 226 26.97 25.30 -21.27
N GLN A 227 27.25 26.49 -20.78
CA GLN A 227 28.41 26.75 -19.93
C GLN A 227 28.33 26.08 -18.56
N GLN A 228 27.15 26.13 -17.91
CA GLN A 228 26.93 25.46 -16.63
C GLN A 228 27.03 23.94 -16.79
N LYS A 229 26.47 23.39 -17.86
CA LYS A 229 26.59 21.96 -18.17
C LYS A 229 28.06 21.56 -18.43
N ALA A 230 28.81 22.36 -19.17
CA ALA A 230 30.23 22.12 -19.40
C ALA A 230 31.06 22.18 -18.10
N ALA A 231 30.77 23.13 -17.21
CA ALA A 231 31.41 23.24 -15.91
C ALA A 231 31.11 22.03 -15.00
N ALA A 232 29.87 21.59 -14.94
CA ALA A 232 29.47 20.39 -14.20
C ALA A 232 30.19 19.14 -14.73
N ARG A 233 30.28 19.00 -16.05
CA ARG A 233 31.00 17.88 -16.68
C ARG A 233 32.51 17.94 -16.35
N ALA A 234 33.12 19.09 -16.42
CA ALA A 234 34.54 19.27 -16.07
C ALA A 234 34.82 18.93 -14.60
N LYS A 235 33.89 19.29 -13.66
CA LYS A 235 33.94 18.88 -12.25
C LYS A 235 33.89 17.36 -12.11
N ALA A 236 32.96 16.70 -12.78
CA ALA A 236 32.82 15.24 -12.78
C ALA A 236 34.10 14.56 -13.36
N GLU A 237 34.67 15.08 -14.45
CA GLU A 237 35.91 14.57 -15.05
C GLU A 237 37.10 14.71 -14.09
N GLY A 238 37.19 15.84 -13.37
CA GLY A 238 38.20 16.06 -12.34
C GLY A 238 38.12 15.06 -11.21
N LEU A 239 36.91 14.75 -10.73
CA LEU A 239 36.68 13.73 -9.72
C LEU A 239 37.02 12.33 -10.24
N LEU A 240 36.61 12.00 -11.46
CA LEU A 240 36.94 10.71 -12.07
C LEU A 240 38.45 10.51 -12.19
N LYS A 241 39.21 11.58 -12.53
CA LYS A 241 40.68 11.54 -12.57
C LYS A 241 41.27 11.23 -11.20
N GLN A 242 40.75 11.84 -10.12
CA GLN A 242 41.17 11.55 -8.75
C GLN A 242 40.91 10.11 -8.35
N ILE A 243 39.72 9.60 -8.68
CA ILE A 243 39.33 8.20 -8.41
C ILE A 243 40.28 7.24 -9.13
N LYS A 244 40.59 7.51 -10.41
CA LYS A 244 41.51 6.69 -11.19
C LYS A 244 42.95 6.76 -10.65
N ALA A 245 43.33 7.86 -9.97
CA ALA A 245 44.59 8.01 -9.27
C ALA A 245 44.60 7.34 -7.86
N GLY A 246 43.52 6.69 -7.45
CA GLY A 246 43.44 5.94 -6.19
C GLY A 246 42.79 6.68 -5.04
N ALA A 247 42.19 7.84 -5.26
CA ALA A 247 41.45 8.54 -4.21
C ALA A 247 40.22 7.71 -3.73
N ASP A 248 39.92 7.84 -2.44
CA ASP A 248 38.80 7.15 -1.84
C ASP A 248 37.43 7.64 -2.40
N PHE A 249 36.69 6.73 -3.01
CA PHE A 249 35.44 7.05 -3.69
C PHE A 249 34.41 7.57 -2.69
N ALA A 250 34.29 6.96 -1.50
CA ALA A 250 33.27 7.33 -0.53
C ALA A 250 33.55 8.70 0.08
N ALA A 251 34.81 9.03 0.31
CA ALA A 251 35.23 10.36 0.76
C ALA A 251 34.90 11.43 -0.29
N LEU A 252 35.19 11.15 -1.57
CA LEU A 252 34.83 12.07 -2.66
C LEU A 252 33.33 12.22 -2.84
N ALA A 253 32.56 11.13 -2.69
CA ALA A 253 31.12 11.19 -2.74
C ALA A 253 30.53 12.06 -1.60
N LYS A 254 31.00 11.88 -0.38
CA LYS A 254 30.59 12.72 0.78
C LYS A 254 30.88 14.20 0.58
N ALA A 255 32.01 14.51 -0.03
CA ALA A 255 32.45 15.89 -0.17
C ALA A 255 31.85 16.60 -1.39
N ASN A 256 31.47 15.88 -2.44
CA ASN A 256 31.21 16.49 -3.77
C ASN A 256 29.89 16.05 -4.42
N SER A 257 29.24 14.98 -3.93
CA SER A 257 28.00 14.52 -4.55
C SER A 257 26.84 15.44 -4.18
N ASP A 258 26.08 15.81 -5.19
CA ASP A 258 24.85 16.61 -5.05
C ASP A 258 23.62 15.74 -4.79
N ASP A 259 23.77 14.41 -4.60
CA ASP A 259 22.68 13.53 -4.22
C ASP A 259 22.46 13.52 -2.70
N PRO A 260 21.39 14.16 -2.18
CA PRO A 260 21.15 14.24 -0.74
C PRO A 260 20.82 12.87 -0.10
N GLY A 261 20.37 11.90 -0.89
CA GLY A 261 19.97 10.58 -0.40
C GLY A 261 21.15 9.68 -0.07
N SER A 262 22.24 9.76 -0.85
CA SER A 262 23.36 8.84 -0.70
C SER A 262 24.70 9.50 -0.35
N ALA A 263 24.88 10.81 -0.58
CA ALA A 263 26.15 11.50 -0.36
C ALA A 263 26.73 11.26 1.03
N ALA A 264 25.93 11.43 2.09
CA ALA A 264 26.34 11.23 3.48
C ALA A 264 26.83 9.79 3.77
N HIS A 265 26.35 8.82 3.00
CA HIS A 265 26.72 7.41 3.07
C HIS A 265 27.78 7.00 2.04
N GLY A 266 28.56 7.96 1.51
CA GLY A 266 29.61 7.69 0.52
C GLY A 266 29.07 7.33 -0.86
N GLY A 267 27.85 7.76 -1.16
CA GLY A 267 27.17 7.53 -2.43
C GLY A 267 26.50 6.15 -2.55
N ASP A 268 26.44 5.33 -1.48
CA ASP A 268 25.90 3.96 -1.54
C ASP A 268 24.37 3.98 -1.78
N LEU A 269 23.94 3.32 -2.87
CA LEU A 269 22.55 3.18 -3.26
C LEU A 269 21.94 1.82 -2.85
N GLY A 270 22.74 0.95 -2.23
CA GLY A 270 22.34 -0.42 -1.97
C GLY A 270 22.26 -1.28 -3.24
N TYR A 271 21.57 -2.43 -3.12
CA TYR A 271 21.29 -3.30 -4.27
C TYR A 271 20.02 -2.82 -4.99
N PHE A 272 20.08 -2.79 -6.32
CA PHE A 272 18.94 -2.50 -7.20
C PHE A 272 18.92 -3.46 -8.39
N GLN A 273 17.72 -3.71 -8.91
CA GLN A 273 17.45 -4.56 -10.06
C GLN A 273 17.25 -3.72 -11.33
N LYS A 274 17.16 -4.39 -12.48
CA LYS A 274 16.81 -3.74 -13.75
C LYS A 274 15.39 -3.15 -13.66
N GLY A 275 15.23 -1.93 -14.16
CA GLY A 275 13.97 -1.19 -14.13
C GLY A 275 13.82 -0.23 -12.94
N GLU A 276 14.74 -0.25 -11.95
CA GLU A 276 14.69 0.61 -10.76
C GLU A 276 15.43 1.93 -10.91
N MET A 277 16.34 2.01 -11.89
CA MET A 277 17.15 3.21 -12.15
C MET A 277 16.87 3.78 -13.53
N VAL A 278 17.25 5.04 -13.75
CA VAL A 278 17.15 5.66 -15.10
C VAL A 278 18.02 4.90 -16.10
N PRO A 279 17.57 4.74 -17.36
CA PRO A 279 18.18 3.80 -18.31
C PRO A 279 19.68 3.95 -18.50
N ALA A 280 20.19 5.18 -18.63
CA ALA A 280 21.63 5.40 -18.84
C ALA A 280 22.48 5.00 -17.62
N PHE A 281 21.98 5.26 -16.40
CA PHE A 281 22.64 4.84 -15.16
C PHE A 281 22.62 3.31 -15.02
N GLU A 282 21.47 2.70 -15.25
CA GLU A 282 21.28 1.25 -15.17
C GLU A 282 22.22 0.52 -16.14
N GLN A 283 22.21 0.93 -17.42
CA GLN A 283 23.06 0.34 -18.44
C GLN A 283 24.55 0.40 -18.02
N ALA A 284 25.01 1.55 -17.52
CA ALA A 284 26.39 1.71 -17.08
C ALA A 284 26.71 0.83 -15.86
N ALA A 285 25.82 0.80 -14.85
CA ALA A 285 26.02 -0.01 -13.64
C ALA A 285 26.05 -1.51 -13.94
N PHE A 286 25.11 -2.02 -14.76
CA PHE A 286 25.05 -3.44 -15.11
C PHE A 286 26.15 -3.89 -16.06
N ALA A 287 26.85 -2.96 -16.75
CA ALA A 287 28.02 -3.30 -17.57
C ALA A 287 29.31 -3.49 -16.76
N LEU A 288 29.34 -3.02 -15.50
CA LEU A 288 30.54 -3.04 -14.65
C LEU A 288 30.61 -4.29 -13.76
N GLN A 289 31.82 -4.74 -13.47
CA GLN A 289 32.10 -5.76 -12.46
C GLN A 289 32.31 -5.12 -11.07
N PRO A 290 32.11 -5.87 -9.97
CA PRO A 290 32.46 -5.40 -8.63
C PRO A 290 33.89 -4.84 -8.57
N GLY A 291 34.03 -3.64 -7.97
CA GLY A 291 35.28 -2.89 -7.90
C GLY A 291 35.51 -1.90 -9.06
N GLN A 292 34.83 -2.06 -10.16
CA GLN A 292 34.98 -1.17 -11.33
C GLN A 292 34.22 0.15 -11.17
N VAL A 293 34.76 1.18 -11.82
CA VAL A 293 34.21 2.53 -11.89
C VAL A 293 33.86 2.87 -13.35
N SER A 294 32.72 3.51 -13.56
CA SER A 294 32.26 3.96 -14.88
C SER A 294 33.10 5.12 -15.44
N GLY A 295 32.90 5.43 -16.70
CA GLY A 295 33.11 6.79 -17.21
C GLY A 295 32.10 7.78 -16.65
N ILE A 296 32.03 8.97 -17.24
CA ILE A 296 30.98 9.94 -16.95
C ILE A 296 29.69 9.45 -17.60
N VAL A 297 28.64 9.27 -16.80
CA VAL A 297 27.31 8.86 -17.26
C VAL A 297 26.37 10.06 -17.16
N GLU A 298 25.81 10.48 -18.28
CA GLU A 298 24.87 11.58 -18.35
C GLU A 298 23.44 11.08 -18.20
N THR A 299 22.67 11.74 -17.32
CA THR A 299 21.25 11.46 -17.08
C THR A 299 20.46 12.79 -17.02
N PRO A 300 19.14 12.77 -16.94
CA PRO A 300 18.35 13.99 -16.73
C PRO A 300 18.65 14.74 -15.42
N PHE A 301 19.34 14.11 -14.47
CA PHE A 301 19.74 14.73 -13.19
C PHE A 301 21.11 15.40 -13.24
N GLY A 302 21.95 15.04 -14.21
CA GLY A 302 23.31 15.54 -14.34
C GLY A 302 24.30 14.46 -14.71
N PHE A 303 25.54 14.61 -14.26
CA PHE A 303 26.67 13.72 -14.56
C PHE A 303 26.94 12.82 -13.35
N HIS A 304 27.02 11.51 -13.60
CA HIS A 304 27.29 10.51 -12.59
C HIS A 304 28.65 9.83 -12.82
N ILE A 305 29.31 9.48 -11.72
CA ILE A 305 30.41 8.51 -11.67
C ILE A 305 29.87 7.35 -10.82
N ILE A 306 29.89 6.13 -11.34
CA ILE A 306 29.30 4.97 -10.72
C ILE A 306 30.39 3.96 -10.36
N LYS A 307 30.42 3.46 -9.14
CA LYS A 307 31.28 2.36 -8.69
C LYS A 307 30.44 1.19 -8.29
N VAL A 308 30.55 0.07 -8.98
CA VAL A 308 29.90 -1.18 -8.56
C VAL A 308 30.65 -1.79 -7.40
N THR A 309 29.96 -2.08 -6.31
CA THR A 309 30.53 -2.65 -5.08
C THR A 309 30.11 -4.10 -4.83
N GLY A 310 29.05 -4.57 -5.50
CA GLY A 310 28.58 -5.93 -5.40
C GLY A 310 27.66 -6.33 -6.54
N ARG A 311 27.50 -7.63 -6.75
CA ARG A 311 26.58 -8.20 -7.73
C ARG A 311 25.94 -9.46 -7.18
N ARG A 312 24.66 -9.64 -7.39
CA ARG A 312 23.91 -10.84 -7.09
C ARG A 312 23.33 -11.40 -8.38
N PRO A 313 23.61 -12.67 -8.72
CA PRO A 313 23.04 -13.27 -9.93
C PRO A 313 21.52 -13.43 -9.78
N ALA A 314 20.84 -13.47 -10.93
CA ALA A 314 19.43 -13.84 -10.96
C ALA A 314 19.28 -15.26 -10.35
N ARG A 315 18.28 -15.41 -9.49
CA ARG A 315 17.98 -16.69 -8.83
C ARG A 315 16.49 -16.83 -8.57
N THR A 316 16.03 -18.03 -8.34
CA THR A 316 14.73 -18.23 -7.67
C THR A 316 14.97 -18.33 -6.17
N ALA A 317 14.30 -17.52 -5.38
CA ALA A 317 14.41 -17.61 -3.91
C ALA A 317 14.03 -19.05 -3.47
N PRO A 318 14.87 -19.75 -2.73
CA PRO A 318 14.55 -21.10 -2.28
C PRO A 318 13.38 -21.06 -1.29
N LEU A 319 12.62 -22.18 -1.23
CA LEU A 319 11.44 -22.29 -0.36
C LEU A 319 11.74 -21.86 1.10
N ALA A 320 12.89 -22.25 1.63
CA ALA A 320 13.27 -21.91 3.01
C ALA A 320 13.31 -20.39 3.31
N GLU A 321 13.63 -19.56 2.30
CA GLU A 321 13.68 -18.10 2.47
C GLU A 321 12.27 -17.46 2.43
N VAL A 322 11.30 -18.07 1.74
CA VAL A 322 9.95 -17.51 1.50
C VAL A 322 8.83 -18.30 2.19
N GLN A 323 9.19 -19.39 2.89
CA GLN A 323 8.23 -20.30 3.52
C GLN A 323 7.26 -19.58 4.47
N GLN A 324 7.79 -18.70 5.33
CA GLN A 324 6.96 -17.96 6.28
C GLN A 324 6.03 -16.97 5.60
N ASP A 325 6.49 -16.30 4.55
CA ASP A 325 5.69 -15.35 3.79
C ASP A 325 4.55 -16.06 3.05
N ILE A 326 4.85 -17.22 2.44
CA ILE A 326 3.83 -18.08 1.81
C ILE A 326 2.82 -18.55 2.86
N LYS A 327 3.28 -19.00 4.03
CA LYS A 327 2.41 -19.47 5.12
C LYS A 327 1.49 -18.34 5.60
N ASN A 328 2.03 -17.15 5.78
CA ASN A 328 1.26 -15.95 6.14
C ASN A 328 0.23 -15.61 5.06
N PHE A 329 0.62 -15.64 3.79
CA PHE A 329 -0.27 -15.40 2.66
C PHE A 329 -1.43 -16.40 2.62
N LEU A 330 -1.14 -17.71 2.68
CA LEU A 330 -2.16 -18.76 2.68
C LEU A 330 -3.07 -18.70 3.91
N THR A 331 -2.52 -18.39 5.09
CA THR A 331 -3.29 -18.19 6.33
C THR A 331 -4.27 -17.02 6.17
N ASN A 332 -3.83 -15.90 5.60
CA ASN A 332 -4.70 -14.74 5.35
C ASN A 332 -5.77 -15.08 4.32
N GLN A 333 -5.44 -15.80 3.25
CA GLN A 333 -6.40 -16.25 2.25
C GLN A 333 -7.44 -17.20 2.85
N ALA A 334 -7.02 -18.16 3.67
CA ALA A 334 -7.92 -19.06 4.38
C ALA A 334 -8.82 -18.29 5.36
N ARG A 335 -8.27 -17.31 6.09
CA ARG A 335 -9.04 -16.43 6.98
C ARG A 335 -10.13 -15.68 6.22
N GLN A 336 -9.81 -15.07 5.10
CA GLN A 336 -10.78 -14.37 4.25
C GLN A 336 -11.90 -15.32 3.79
N LYS A 337 -11.55 -16.51 3.32
CA LYS A 337 -12.52 -17.52 2.89
C LYS A 337 -13.45 -17.97 4.02
N GLN A 338 -12.91 -18.24 5.20
CA GLN A 338 -13.71 -18.65 6.35
C GLN A 338 -14.59 -17.51 6.88
N THR A 339 -14.08 -16.27 6.88
CA THR A 339 -14.88 -15.10 7.24
C THR A 339 -16.02 -14.88 6.26
N ALA A 340 -15.77 -14.98 4.95
CA ALA A 340 -16.82 -14.89 3.93
C ALA A 340 -17.89 -15.97 4.12
N ALA A 341 -17.48 -17.22 4.40
CA ALA A 341 -18.43 -18.31 4.66
C ALA A 341 -19.28 -18.05 5.91
N LEU A 342 -18.71 -17.49 6.99
CA LEU A 342 -19.46 -17.07 8.17
C LEU A 342 -20.47 -15.97 7.82
N VAL A 343 -20.04 -14.94 7.09
CA VAL A 343 -20.92 -13.84 6.64
C VAL A 343 -22.08 -14.37 5.80
N ASP A 344 -21.81 -15.29 4.86
CA ASP A 344 -22.85 -15.91 4.03
C ASP A 344 -23.87 -16.70 4.87
N GLN A 345 -23.41 -17.40 5.92
CA GLN A 345 -24.30 -18.07 6.87
C GLN A 345 -25.17 -17.09 7.65
N LEU A 346 -24.58 -15.96 8.10
CA LEU A 346 -25.32 -14.92 8.81
C LEU A 346 -26.34 -14.25 7.89
N ARG A 347 -25.99 -13.95 6.64
CA ARG A 347 -26.91 -13.38 5.64
C ARG A 347 -28.13 -14.28 5.41
N LYS A 348 -27.91 -15.60 5.27
CA LYS A 348 -29.00 -16.58 5.07
C LYS A 348 -29.98 -16.67 6.24
N LYS A 349 -29.54 -16.36 7.46
CA LYS A 349 -30.34 -16.39 8.68
C LYS A 349 -31.00 -15.05 9.03
N SER A 350 -30.62 -13.98 8.32
CA SER A 350 -30.99 -12.61 8.68
C SER A 350 -31.99 -12.02 7.70
N LYS A 351 -32.87 -11.18 8.21
CA LYS A 351 -33.75 -10.34 7.39
C LYS A 351 -33.01 -9.06 7.02
N ILE A 352 -32.68 -8.90 5.74
CA ILE A 352 -31.99 -7.72 5.19
C ILE A 352 -32.95 -7.02 4.24
N GLU A 353 -33.24 -5.74 4.51
CA GLU A 353 -34.10 -4.88 3.71
C GLU A 353 -33.27 -3.69 3.22
N ILE A 354 -33.20 -3.47 1.90
CA ILE A 354 -32.41 -2.40 1.27
C ILE A 354 -33.36 -1.43 0.59
N TYR A 355 -33.17 -0.13 0.82
CA TYR A 355 -34.04 0.94 0.35
C TYR A 355 -33.41 1.84 -0.72
N ILE A 356 -32.17 1.55 -1.20
CA ILE A 356 -31.46 2.27 -2.26
C ILE A 356 -31.02 1.38 -3.42
#